data_2eeb4a2e4d10fce69ce52759496cd9ae
#
_entry.id   2eeb4a2e4d10fce69ce52759496cd9ae
#
_cell.length_a   1.000
_cell.length_b   1.000
_cell.length_c   1.000
_cell.angle_alpha   90.00
_cell.angle_beta   90.00
_cell.angle_gamma   90.00
#
_symmetry.space_group_name_H-M   'P 1'
#
loop_
_entity.id
_entity.type
_entity.pdbx_description
1 polymer ?
#
loop_
_entity_poly.entity_id
_entity_poly.type
_entity_poly.pdbx_seq_one_letter_code
_entity_poly.pdbx_strand_id
1 'polypeptide(L)'
;GSEMCIRDRNWTAPKGYKRAVLVFDGAMSQPVVSVNGKEAGKWAYGYNAFRIDITPFIKFGKSNLIEVHLNNVEESSRWYPGGGLYRPVSVELYGNENFSTWDTFVRTLKADKQEAEVEVNALLEGKTGKSGKTVIALLDKAGEKVAEQTVTGANPEIKTTLKVANPHLWSPESPYLYQVKLTRYEGKKVADVQTLKTGIRTIAVSKDYGFQLNGVTRKLKGVCLHHDLGPLGAAENKAALIRQIKMMKQMGCDAIRTAHNMPSTMQMEICDSLGMMVMAESFDMWIYPKCKNGYAKFFKEWSDKDITNLVKHHRNHPSIVMW
;
A
#
# COMPACT_ATOMS: atom_id res chain seq x y z
N GLY A 1 12.85 26.70 13.18
CA GLY A 1 12.92 25.84 14.36
C GLY A 1 12.38 24.45 14.11
N SER A 2 12.80 23.47 14.92
CA SER A 2 12.16 22.15 14.89
C SER A 2 10.72 22.26 15.38
N GLU A 3 9.76 21.83 14.60
CA GLU A 3 8.37 21.79 15.04
C GLU A 3 8.08 20.45 15.71
N MET A 4 7.78 20.48 16.99
CA MET A 4 7.17 19.36 17.68
C MET A 4 5.67 19.49 17.60
N CYS A 5 5.03 18.54 16.91
CA CYS A 5 3.59 18.55 16.70
C CYS A 5 2.95 17.36 17.40
N ILE A 6 1.93 17.60 18.22
CA ILE A 6 1.15 16.54 18.86
C ILE A 6 -0.23 16.52 18.20
N ARG A 7 -0.68 15.33 17.83
CA ARG A 7 -2.05 15.07 17.39
C ARG A 7 -2.65 14.02 18.31
N ASP A 8 -3.82 14.32 18.80
CA ASP A 8 -4.54 13.45 19.74
C ASP A 8 -5.96 13.16 19.28
N ARG A 9 -6.45 12.01 19.64
CA ARG A 9 -7.83 11.59 19.40
C ARG A 9 -8.33 10.63 20.46
N ASN A 10 -9.50 10.94 21.00
CA ASN A 10 -10.29 9.98 21.73
C ASN A 10 -11.03 9.06 20.76
N TRP A 11 -10.78 7.77 20.85
CA TRP A 11 -11.38 6.76 20.00
C TRP A 11 -12.01 5.65 20.83
N THR A 12 -13.29 5.38 20.57
CA THR A 12 -13.99 4.26 21.21
C THR A 12 -13.78 3.00 20.39
N ALA A 13 -12.97 2.08 20.93
CA ALA A 13 -12.71 0.79 20.28
C ALA A 13 -13.99 -0.07 20.26
N PRO A 14 -14.47 -0.53 19.10
CA PRO A 14 -15.67 -1.39 19.03
C PRO A 14 -15.50 -2.69 19.79
N LYS A 15 -16.60 -3.21 20.37
CA LYS A 15 -16.63 -4.54 20.98
C LYS A 15 -16.62 -5.64 19.90
N GLY A 16 -16.20 -6.85 20.30
CA GLY A 16 -16.26 -8.05 19.44
C GLY A 16 -14.99 -8.32 18.64
N TYR A 17 -14.08 -7.36 18.54
CA TYR A 17 -12.75 -7.55 17.94
C TYR A 17 -11.74 -8.02 18.98
N LYS A 18 -10.66 -8.63 18.50
CA LYS A 18 -9.58 -9.19 19.33
C LYS A 18 -8.25 -8.47 19.17
N ARG A 19 -8.08 -7.78 18.03
CA ARG A 19 -6.86 -7.07 17.70
C ARG A 19 -7.17 -5.76 16.98
N ALA A 20 -6.35 -4.75 17.21
CA ALA A 20 -6.42 -3.46 16.55
C ALA A 20 -5.03 -2.99 16.17
N VAL A 21 -4.88 -2.52 14.92
CA VAL A 21 -3.62 -2.03 14.37
C VAL A 21 -3.83 -0.64 13.82
N LEU A 22 -3.02 0.32 14.25
CA LEU A 22 -2.94 1.64 13.65
C LEU A 22 -2.12 1.54 12.37
N VAL A 23 -2.63 2.13 11.29
CA VAL A 23 -1.97 2.20 9.99
C VAL A 23 -1.79 3.66 9.64
N PHE A 24 -0.55 4.05 9.40
CA PHE A 24 -0.17 5.37 8.92
C PHE A 24 0.30 5.23 7.48
N ASP A 25 -0.26 6.00 6.56
CA ASP A 25 0.24 6.06 5.18
C ASP A 25 1.44 7.01 5.03
N GLY A 26 1.77 7.72 6.10
CA GLY A 26 2.93 8.59 6.30
C GLY A 26 2.67 9.60 7.41
N ALA A 27 3.74 9.99 8.13
CA ALA A 27 3.66 10.96 9.24
C ALA A 27 4.99 11.72 9.34
N MET A 28 4.98 13.03 9.12
CA MET A 28 6.19 13.85 8.98
C MET A 28 6.52 14.60 10.26
N SER A 29 7.56 14.20 10.91
CA SER A 29 8.45 13.05 10.78
C SER A 29 8.73 12.45 12.15
N GLN A 30 9.46 11.34 12.21
CA GLN A 30 9.87 10.66 13.44
C GLN A 30 8.68 10.45 14.41
N PRO A 31 7.55 9.87 13.94
CA PRO A 31 6.39 9.68 14.79
C PRO A 31 6.68 8.74 15.96
N VAL A 32 6.24 9.17 17.14
CA VAL A 32 6.12 8.34 18.35
C VAL A 32 4.66 8.28 18.71
N VAL A 33 4.10 7.08 18.77
CA VAL A 33 2.68 6.85 19.04
C VAL A 33 2.49 6.34 20.44
N SER A 34 1.66 7.03 21.20
CA SER A 34 1.23 6.62 22.54
C SER A 34 -0.26 6.30 22.57
N VAL A 35 -0.63 5.32 23.35
CA VAL A 35 -2.02 4.94 23.58
C VAL A 35 -2.28 4.82 25.08
N ASN A 36 -3.25 5.57 25.56
CA ASN A 36 -3.59 5.66 26.98
C ASN A 36 -2.36 5.98 27.85
N GLY A 37 -1.50 6.90 27.37
CA GLY A 37 -0.31 7.36 28.07
C GLY A 37 0.88 6.40 28.04
N LYS A 38 0.83 5.33 27.22
CA LYS A 38 1.95 4.38 27.05
C LYS A 38 2.43 4.40 25.60
N GLU A 39 3.75 4.44 25.38
CA GLU A 39 4.32 4.31 24.05
C GLU A 39 3.96 2.94 23.46
N ALA A 40 3.30 2.99 22.30
CA ALA A 40 2.88 1.81 21.55
C ALA A 40 3.85 1.48 20.41
N GLY A 41 4.55 2.48 19.87
CA GLY A 41 5.54 2.30 18.83
C GLY A 41 6.00 3.60 18.20
N LYS A 42 6.97 3.48 17.30
CA LYS A 42 7.58 4.61 16.59
C LYS A 42 8.01 4.22 15.18
N TRP A 43 8.26 5.23 14.36
CA TRP A 43 8.86 5.07 13.03
C TRP A 43 9.87 6.19 12.78
N ALA A 44 10.85 5.96 11.88
CA ALA A 44 11.88 6.99 11.64
C ALA A 44 11.56 7.86 10.43
N TYR A 45 11.13 7.25 9.30
CA TYR A 45 11.01 7.94 8.03
C TYR A 45 9.60 8.46 7.78
N GLY A 46 9.47 9.77 7.59
CA GLY A 46 8.17 10.43 7.49
C GLY A 46 7.35 10.10 6.25
N TYR A 47 7.96 9.57 5.21
CA TYR A 47 7.29 9.21 3.95
C TYR A 47 6.79 7.77 3.89
N ASN A 48 7.26 6.92 4.79
CA ASN A 48 6.89 5.52 4.77
C ASN A 48 5.52 5.28 5.41
N ALA A 49 4.78 4.35 4.82
CA ALA A 49 3.66 3.72 5.50
C ALA A 49 4.18 2.74 6.56
N PHE A 50 3.51 2.70 7.70
CA PHE A 50 3.86 1.81 8.80
C PHE A 50 2.64 1.42 9.62
N ARG A 51 2.79 0.33 10.38
CA ARG A 51 1.73 -0.27 11.20
C ARG A 51 2.21 -0.44 12.63
N ILE A 52 1.32 -0.16 13.58
CA ILE A 52 1.58 -0.35 15.02
C ILE A 52 0.43 -1.16 15.61
N ASP A 53 0.74 -2.33 16.18
CA ASP A 53 -0.24 -3.12 16.93
C ASP A 53 -0.51 -2.44 18.27
N ILE A 54 -1.72 -1.91 18.40
CA ILE A 54 -2.15 -1.19 19.62
C ILE A 54 -2.99 -2.09 20.57
N THR A 55 -3.19 -3.35 20.22
CA THR A 55 -3.99 -4.28 20.99
C THR A 55 -3.63 -4.33 22.50
N PRO A 56 -2.33 -4.35 22.88
CA PRO A 56 -1.95 -4.40 24.29
C PRO A 56 -2.28 -3.13 25.09
N PHE A 57 -2.57 -2.03 24.39
CA PHE A 57 -2.70 -0.70 25.01
C PHE A 57 -4.15 -0.22 25.07
N ILE A 58 -5.07 -0.84 24.31
CA ILE A 58 -6.47 -0.41 24.22
C ILE A 58 -7.42 -1.24 25.11
N LYS A 59 -8.58 -0.63 25.37
CA LYS A 59 -9.72 -1.29 26.00
C LYS A 59 -10.89 -1.31 25.02
N PHE A 60 -11.22 -2.50 24.51
CA PHE A 60 -12.38 -2.66 23.63
C PHE A 60 -13.69 -2.30 24.35
N GLY A 61 -14.57 -1.59 23.65
CA GLY A 61 -15.82 -1.07 24.20
C GLY A 61 -15.68 0.17 25.09
N LYS A 62 -14.49 0.76 25.16
CA LYS A 62 -14.22 1.99 25.93
C LYS A 62 -13.51 3.01 25.06
N SER A 63 -13.53 4.27 25.52
CA SER A 63 -12.72 5.34 24.93
C SER A 63 -11.24 5.09 25.24
N ASN A 64 -10.40 5.32 24.26
CA ASN A 64 -8.95 5.25 24.33
C ASN A 64 -8.36 6.54 23.74
N LEU A 65 -7.37 7.11 24.43
CA LEU A 65 -6.63 8.27 23.92
C LEU A 65 -5.46 7.78 23.08
N ILE A 66 -5.39 8.22 21.82
CA ILE A 66 -4.29 7.98 20.90
C ILE A 66 -3.59 9.30 20.68
N GLU A 67 -2.30 9.36 20.91
CA GLU A 67 -1.45 10.53 20.75
C GLU A 67 -0.31 10.21 19.80
N VAL A 68 -0.03 11.13 18.88
CA VAL A 68 1.09 11.03 17.93
C VAL A 68 1.96 12.26 18.08
N HIS A 69 3.18 12.03 18.55
CA HIS A 69 4.22 13.05 18.67
C HIS A 69 5.06 13.00 17.41
N LEU A 70 5.24 14.15 16.76
CA LEU A 70 6.00 14.29 15.53
C LEU A 70 7.16 15.28 15.77
N ASN A 71 8.33 14.92 15.25
CA ASN A 71 9.50 15.77 15.31
C ASN A 71 9.98 16.11 13.90
N ASN A 72 9.51 17.26 13.39
CA ASN A 72 9.89 17.75 12.07
C ASN A 72 11.13 18.63 12.18
N VAL A 73 12.30 18.04 11.97
CA VAL A 73 13.60 18.68 12.15
C VAL A 73 13.98 19.47 10.89
N GLU A 74 14.52 20.69 11.08
CA GLU A 74 15.10 21.47 9.98
C GLU A 74 16.23 20.73 9.26
N GLU A 75 16.47 21.09 8.01
CA GLU A 75 17.52 20.47 7.17
C GLU A 75 17.41 18.94 7.11
N SER A 76 16.17 18.39 7.19
CA SER A 76 15.89 16.95 7.06
C SER A 76 15.67 16.50 5.63
N SER A 77 15.45 17.44 4.70
CA SER A 77 15.18 17.21 3.29
C SER A 77 15.82 18.30 2.44
N ARG A 78 15.96 18.06 1.13
CA ARG A 78 16.44 19.03 0.13
C ARG A 78 15.32 19.88 -0.46
N TRP A 79 14.09 19.63 -0.04
CA TRP A 79 12.87 20.37 -0.40
C TRP A 79 12.00 20.54 0.83
N TYR A 80 10.91 21.28 0.72
CA TYR A 80 9.92 21.41 1.79
C TYR A 80 9.14 20.10 1.97
N PRO A 81 9.34 19.35 3.06
CA PRO A 81 8.73 18.03 3.25
C PRO A 81 7.28 18.09 3.74
N GLY A 82 6.82 19.27 4.17
CA GLY A 82 5.60 19.39 4.96
C GLY A 82 5.78 18.97 6.41
N GLY A 83 4.70 18.93 7.17
CA GLY A 83 4.70 18.52 8.58
C GLY A 83 3.36 17.94 9.00
N GLY A 84 3.37 17.16 10.08
CA GLY A 84 2.16 16.62 10.67
C GLY A 84 1.69 15.29 10.07
N LEU A 85 0.43 14.95 10.32
CA LEU A 85 -0.26 13.81 9.72
C LEU A 85 -0.80 14.24 8.35
N TYR A 86 0.06 14.21 7.34
CA TYR A 86 -0.23 14.73 6.01
C TYR A 86 -0.87 13.69 5.07
N ARG A 87 -0.85 12.41 5.48
CA ARG A 87 -1.50 11.27 4.82
C ARG A 87 -2.49 10.60 5.78
N PRO A 88 -3.41 9.75 5.28
CA PRO A 88 -4.41 9.09 6.10
C PRO A 88 -3.83 8.26 7.24
N VAL A 89 -4.56 8.26 8.37
CA VAL A 89 -4.35 7.33 9.49
C VAL A 89 -5.64 6.55 9.70
N SER A 90 -5.54 5.24 9.81
CA SER A 90 -6.69 4.35 10.00
C SER A 90 -6.43 3.31 11.10
N VAL A 91 -7.51 2.68 11.55
CA VAL A 91 -7.45 1.55 12.47
C VAL A 91 -8.00 0.32 11.77
N GLU A 92 -7.21 -0.72 11.68
CA GLU A 92 -7.64 -2.04 11.24
C GLU A 92 -8.08 -2.85 12.45
N LEU A 93 -9.24 -3.49 12.36
CA LEU A 93 -9.83 -4.28 13.44
C LEU A 93 -9.96 -5.73 12.99
N TYR A 94 -9.50 -6.66 13.82
CA TYR A 94 -9.44 -8.08 13.49
C TYR A 94 -10.17 -8.95 14.52
N GLY A 95 -10.73 -10.06 14.01
CA GLY A 95 -11.30 -11.13 14.80
C GLY A 95 -10.24 -12.09 15.36
N ASN A 96 -10.63 -13.36 15.53
CA ASN A 96 -9.71 -14.42 15.99
C ASN A 96 -8.77 -14.92 14.90
N GLU A 97 -9.22 -14.91 13.65
CA GLU A 97 -8.49 -15.31 12.45
C GLU A 97 -8.72 -14.25 11.39
N ASN A 98 -7.66 -13.80 10.74
CA ASN A 98 -7.72 -12.77 9.70
C ASN A 98 -6.61 -12.96 8.66
N PHE A 99 -6.77 -12.33 7.50
CA PHE A 99 -5.69 -12.18 6.55
C PHE A 99 -4.68 -11.13 7.03
N SER A 100 -3.39 -11.43 6.89
CA SER A 100 -2.33 -10.45 7.09
C SER A 100 -2.38 -9.45 5.92
N THR A 101 -2.77 -8.21 6.21
CA THR A 101 -3.16 -7.23 5.19
C THR A 101 -2.08 -7.00 4.14
N TRP A 102 -0.82 -6.81 4.55
CA TRP A 102 0.26 -6.52 3.60
C TRP A 102 0.96 -7.78 3.07
N ASP A 103 0.58 -8.95 3.54
CA ASP A 103 1.16 -10.23 3.08
C ASP A 103 0.38 -10.86 1.93
N THR A 104 -0.82 -10.38 1.62
CA THR A 104 -1.52 -10.79 0.41
C THR A 104 -0.83 -10.23 -0.82
N PHE A 105 -0.46 -11.12 -1.74
CA PHE A 105 0.21 -10.78 -2.98
C PHE A 105 -0.50 -11.40 -4.18
N VAL A 106 -0.91 -10.56 -5.10
CA VAL A 106 -1.56 -10.93 -6.36
C VAL A 106 -0.64 -10.59 -7.51
N ARG A 107 -0.26 -11.58 -8.32
CA ARG A 107 0.60 -11.35 -9.47
C ARG A 107 0.17 -12.12 -10.70
N THR A 108 0.31 -11.51 -11.85
CA THR A 108 0.14 -12.18 -13.14
C THR A 108 1.39 -13.02 -13.43
N LEU A 109 1.21 -14.34 -13.61
CA LEU A 109 2.28 -15.24 -14.00
C LEU A 109 2.50 -15.21 -15.51
N LYS A 110 1.39 -15.26 -16.26
CA LYS A 110 1.35 -15.08 -17.71
C LYS A 110 0.03 -14.44 -18.10
N ALA A 111 0.02 -13.71 -19.19
CA ALA A 111 -1.20 -13.20 -19.78
C ALA A 111 -1.00 -12.84 -21.25
N ASP A 112 -2.02 -13.14 -22.04
CA ASP A 112 -2.24 -12.64 -23.39
C ASP A 112 -3.72 -12.27 -23.58
N LYS A 113 -4.18 -12.11 -24.82
CA LYS A 113 -5.58 -11.77 -25.10
C LYS A 113 -6.57 -12.90 -24.88
N GLN A 114 -6.11 -14.17 -24.85
CA GLN A 114 -6.92 -15.35 -24.72
C GLN A 114 -6.99 -15.85 -23.29
N GLU A 115 -5.87 -15.81 -22.58
CA GLU A 115 -5.82 -16.35 -21.22
C GLU A 115 -4.86 -15.58 -20.30
N ALA A 116 -5.13 -15.65 -19.00
CA ALA A 116 -4.18 -15.23 -17.98
C ALA A 116 -4.15 -16.23 -16.80
N GLU A 117 -3.00 -16.32 -16.18
CA GLU A 117 -2.81 -16.99 -14.89
C GLU A 117 -2.42 -15.96 -13.84
N VAL A 118 -3.27 -15.86 -12.81
CA VAL A 118 -3.10 -14.92 -11.70
C VAL A 118 -2.87 -15.71 -10.42
N GLU A 119 -1.66 -15.62 -9.89
CA GLU A 119 -1.32 -16.23 -8.59
C GLU A 119 -1.76 -15.32 -7.46
N VAL A 120 -2.36 -15.93 -6.45
CA VAL A 120 -2.75 -15.27 -5.20
C VAL A 120 -2.05 -15.98 -4.04
N ASN A 121 -1.23 -15.26 -3.31
CA ASN A 121 -0.61 -15.70 -2.07
C ASN A 121 -1.19 -14.85 -0.93
N ALA A 122 -1.57 -15.48 0.17
CA ALA A 122 -2.05 -14.82 1.36
C ALA A 122 -1.56 -15.54 2.62
N LEU A 123 -1.43 -14.81 3.71
CA LEU A 123 -1.06 -15.34 5.01
C LEU A 123 -2.23 -15.12 5.99
N LEU A 124 -2.61 -16.17 6.71
CA LEU A 124 -3.56 -16.08 7.82
C LEU A 124 -2.82 -15.84 9.12
N GLU A 125 -3.35 -14.95 9.93
CA GLU A 125 -2.90 -14.66 11.30
C GLU A 125 -3.98 -15.07 12.31
N GLY A 126 -3.54 -15.36 13.53
CA GLY A 126 -4.43 -15.76 14.62
C GLY A 126 -4.61 -17.29 14.74
N LYS A 127 -5.73 -17.72 15.27
CA LYS A 127 -6.02 -19.15 15.49
C LYS A 127 -6.69 -19.74 14.26
N THR A 128 -5.92 -20.41 13.41
CA THR A 128 -6.45 -21.12 12.24
C THR A 128 -7.18 -22.41 12.65
N GLY A 129 -8.48 -22.49 12.32
CA GLY A 129 -9.28 -23.70 12.55
C GLY A 129 -8.93 -24.82 11.57
N LYS A 130 -8.92 -26.10 12.04
CA LYS A 130 -8.63 -27.29 11.21
C LYS A 130 -9.62 -27.47 10.06
N SER A 131 -10.85 -27.02 10.19
CA SER A 131 -11.92 -27.10 9.18
C SER A 131 -12.07 -25.83 8.33
N GLY A 132 -11.09 -24.95 8.38
CA GLY A 132 -11.14 -23.69 7.65
C GLY A 132 -11.04 -23.87 6.13
N LYS A 133 -11.74 -23.00 5.39
CA LYS A 133 -11.58 -22.87 3.95
C LYS A 133 -11.46 -21.41 3.55
N THR A 134 -10.67 -21.15 2.54
CA THR A 134 -10.55 -19.82 1.92
C THR A 134 -11.07 -19.90 0.50
N VAL A 135 -12.06 -19.08 0.18
CA VAL A 135 -12.55 -18.88 -1.18
C VAL A 135 -11.90 -17.65 -1.75
N ILE A 136 -11.24 -17.78 -2.90
CA ILE A 136 -10.55 -16.71 -3.61
C ILE A 136 -11.29 -16.52 -4.93
N ALA A 137 -11.96 -15.39 -5.08
CA ALA A 137 -12.70 -15.02 -6.29
C ALA A 137 -12.06 -13.80 -6.97
N LEU A 138 -11.93 -13.88 -8.28
CA LEU A 138 -11.61 -12.73 -9.12
C LEU A 138 -12.90 -12.20 -9.72
N LEU A 139 -13.19 -10.93 -9.47
CA LEU A 139 -14.38 -10.24 -9.94
C LEU A 139 -13.98 -9.20 -10.98
N ASP A 140 -14.80 -9.05 -11.99
CA ASP A 140 -14.65 -8.01 -13.00
C ASP A 140 -15.11 -6.63 -12.49
N LYS A 141 -15.07 -5.63 -13.35
CA LYS A 141 -15.48 -4.25 -13.03
C LYS A 141 -16.99 -4.14 -12.66
N ALA A 142 -17.82 -5.05 -13.16
CA ALA A 142 -19.23 -5.10 -12.83
C ALA A 142 -19.52 -5.85 -11.51
N GLY A 143 -18.49 -6.51 -10.96
CA GLY A 143 -18.59 -7.34 -9.76
C GLY A 143 -18.95 -8.81 -10.07
N GLU A 144 -18.98 -9.19 -11.36
CA GLU A 144 -19.24 -10.56 -11.77
C GLU A 144 -18.01 -11.44 -11.60
N LYS A 145 -18.23 -12.66 -11.16
CA LYS A 145 -17.14 -13.60 -10.90
C LYS A 145 -16.59 -14.18 -12.20
N VAL A 146 -15.31 -13.92 -12.48
CA VAL A 146 -14.63 -14.43 -13.70
C VAL A 146 -13.73 -15.64 -13.42
N ALA A 147 -13.29 -15.83 -12.18
CA ALA A 147 -12.54 -17.00 -11.76
C ALA A 147 -12.68 -17.22 -10.24
N GLU A 148 -12.56 -18.46 -9.79
CA GLU A 148 -12.64 -18.81 -8.37
C GLU A 148 -11.78 -20.04 -8.07
N GLN A 149 -11.17 -20.06 -6.89
CA GLN A 149 -10.50 -21.20 -6.30
C GLN A 149 -10.83 -21.30 -4.81
N THR A 150 -10.81 -22.53 -4.30
CA THR A 150 -10.99 -22.79 -2.86
C THR A 150 -9.80 -23.56 -2.33
N VAL A 151 -9.19 -23.02 -1.26
CA VAL A 151 -8.13 -23.68 -0.50
C VAL A 151 -8.68 -24.09 0.85
N THR A 152 -8.53 -25.38 1.20
CA THR A 152 -9.06 -25.94 2.46
C THR A 152 -7.92 -26.30 3.40
N GLY A 153 -8.18 -26.29 4.70
CA GLY A 153 -7.27 -26.73 5.75
C GLY A 153 -6.83 -25.63 6.70
N ALA A 154 -5.91 -26.02 7.58
CA ALA A 154 -5.37 -25.19 8.66
C ALA A 154 -4.03 -24.53 8.30
N ASN A 155 -3.53 -24.73 7.07
CA ASN A 155 -2.28 -24.07 6.66
C ASN A 155 -2.50 -22.55 6.64
N PRO A 156 -1.70 -21.76 7.38
CA PRO A 156 -1.81 -20.31 7.35
C PRO A 156 -1.35 -19.73 6.01
N GLU A 157 -0.47 -20.39 5.29
CA GLU A 157 -0.02 -19.99 3.96
C GLU A 157 -1.02 -20.47 2.91
N ILE A 158 -1.64 -19.53 2.22
CA ILE A 158 -2.59 -19.77 1.14
C ILE A 158 -1.90 -19.42 -0.17
N LYS A 159 -1.87 -20.38 -1.08
CA LYS A 159 -1.34 -20.17 -2.43
C LYS A 159 -2.24 -20.84 -3.45
N THR A 160 -2.65 -20.11 -4.46
CA THR A 160 -3.45 -20.63 -5.56
C THR A 160 -3.25 -19.84 -6.84
N THR A 161 -3.67 -20.40 -7.97
CA THR A 161 -3.64 -19.75 -9.28
C THR A 161 -5.04 -19.75 -9.88
N LEU A 162 -5.50 -18.55 -10.27
CA LEU A 162 -6.75 -18.31 -10.97
C LEU A 162 -6.47 -18.26 -12.47
N LYS A 163 -7.26 -19.02 -13.25
CA LYS A 163 -7.21 -18.98 -14.72
C LYS A 163 -8.34 -18.07 -15.20
N VAL A 164 -8.01 -17.13 -16.06
CA VAL A 164 -8.93 -16.12 -16.60
C VAL A 164 -8.97 -16.23 -18.11
N ALA A 165 -10.13 -16.50 -18.65
CA ALA A 165 -10.35 -16.51 -20.09
C ALA A 165 -10.62 -15.07 -20.60
N ASN A 166 -10.04 -14.71 -21.76
CA ASN A 166 -10.21 -13.43 -22.42
C ASN A 166 -10.02 -12.23 -21.46
N PRO A 167 -8.88 -12.11 -20.77
CA PRO A 167 -8.66 -11.07 -19.78
C PRO A 167 -8.60 -9.68 -20.40
N HIS A 168 -9.12 -8.69 -19.68
CA HIS A 168 -8.83 -7.29 -19.96
C HIS A 168 -7.49 -6.93 -19.36
N LEU A 169 -6.48 -6.71 -20.20
CA LEU A 169 -5.14 -6.35 -19.74
C LEU A 169 -5.06 -4.88 -19.33
N TRP A 170 -4.42 -4.63 -18.19
CA TRP A 170 -4.15 -3.27 -17.73
C TRP A 170 -3.04 -2.61 -18.57
N SER A 171 -3.30 -1.40 -19.02
CA SER A 171 -2.31 -0.51 -19.64
C SER A 171 -2.67 0.96 -19.35
N PRO A 172 -1.77 1.92 -19.61
CA PRO A 172 -2.09 3.36 -19.55
C PRO A 172 -3.27 3.78 -20.42
N GLU A 173 -3.48 3.11 -21.53
CA GLU A 173 -4.56 3.36 -22.49
C GLU A 173 -5.86 2.66 -22.08
N SER A 174 -5.75 1.54 -21.37
CA SER A 174 -6.89 0.73 -20.91
C SER A 174 -6.66 0.26 -19.48
N PRO A 175 -6.84 1.13 -18.48
CA PRO A 175 -6.54 0.82 -17.08
C PRO A 175 -7.67 -0.01 -16.44
N TYR A 176 -7.82 -1.24 -16.89
CA TYR A 176 -8.84 -2.14 -16.39
C TYR A 176 -8.42 -2.78 -15.07
N LEU A 177 -9.29 -2.67 -14.05
CA LEU A 177 -9.05 -3.22 -12.72
C LEU A 177 -10.06 -4.31 -12.41
N TYR A 178 -9.56 -5.42 -11.91
CA TYR A 178 -10.31 -6.49 -11.27
C TYR A 178 -10.29 -6.32 -9.75
N GLN A 179 -11.18 -7.06 -9.06
CA GLN A 179 -11.16 -7.21 -7.62
C GLN A 179 -10.84 -8.66 -7.27
N VAL A 180 -9.84 -8.87 -6.42
CA VAL A 180 -9.59 -10.18 -5.79
C VAL A 180 -10.24 -10.14 -4.41
N LYS A 181 -11.23 -11.01 -4.21
CA LYS A 181 -11.94 -11.17 -2.94
C LYS A 181 -11.54 -12.48 -2.29
N LEU A 182 -10.94 -12.41 -1.13
CA LEU A 182 -10.61 -13.57 -0.29
C LEU A 182 -11.65 -13.62 0.84
N THR A 183 -12.28 -14.77 1.02
CA THR A 183 -13.22 -15.01 2.11
C THR A 183 -12.79 -16.23 2.90
N ARG A 184 -12.42 -16.02 4.17
CA ARG A 184 -12.08 -17.11 5.08
C ARG A 184 -13.31 -17.57 5.83
N TYR A 185 -13.53 -18.88 5.85
CA TYR A 185 -14.61 -19.52 6.58
C TYR A 185 -14.07 -20.45 7.65
N GLU A 186 -14.68 -20.42 8.81
CA GLU A 186 -14.55 -21.42 9.87
C GLU A 186 -15.91 -22.15 9.97
N GLY A 187 -15.94 -23.37 9.42
CA GLY A 187 -17.22 -24.05 9.19
C GLY A 187 -18.12 -23.26 8.23
N LYS A 188 -19.30 -22.86 8.73
CA LYS A 188 -20.27 -22.04 7.96
C LYS A 188 -20.12 -20.51 8.23
N LYS A 189 -19.32 -20.14 9.20
CA LYS A 189 -19.16 -18.75 9.61
C LYS A 189 -18.02 -18.08 8.83
N VAL A 190 -18.25 -16.86 8.36
CA VAL A 190 -17.19 -16.00 7.79
C VAL A 190 -16.32 -15.52 8.95
N ALA A 191 -15.04 -15.83 8.90
CA ALA A 191 -14.03 -15.38 9.85
C ALA A 191 -13.44 -14.04 9.44
N ASP A 192 -13.09 -13.88 8.16
CA ASP A 192 -12.55 -12.64 7.62
C ASP A 192 -12.81 -12.51 6.11
N VAL A 193 -12.82 -11.28 5.63
CA VAL A 193 -12.93 -10.94 4.20
C VAL A 193 -11.90 -9.87 3.85
N GLN A 194 -11.10 -10.13 2.84
CA GLN A 194 -10.20 -9.14 2.26
C GLN A 194 -10.54 -8.93 0.79
N THR A 195 -10.56 -7.67 0.35
CA THR A 195 -10.77 -7.31 -1.06
C THR A 195 -9.65 -6.38 -1.51
N LEU A 196 -9.02 -6.73 -2.62
CA LEU A 196 -7.92 -6.00 -3.24
C LEU A 196 -8.28 -5.67 -4.69
N LYS A 197 -7.86 -4.50 -5.17
CA LYS A 197 -7.87 -4.20 -6.61
C LYS A 197 -6.58 -4.69 -7.23
N THR A 198 -6.64 -5.19 -8.45
CA THR A 198 -5.48 -5.62 -9.23
C THR A 198 -5.71 -5.38 -10.72
N GLY A 199 -4.63 -5.27 -11.48
CA GLY A 199 -4.67 -5.26 -12.95
C GLY A 199 -3.87 -6.43 -13.51
N ILE A 200 -4.43 -7.12 -14.49
CA ILE A 200 -3.73 -8.21 -15.17
C ILE A 200 -2.79 -7.61 -16.21
N ARG A 201 -1.50 -7.79 -16.04
CA ARG A 201 -0.47 -7.29 -16.96
C ARG A 201 0.80 -8.10 -16.87
N THR A 202 1.60 -8.07 -17.93
CA THR A 202 2.96 -8.61 -17.93
C THR A 202 3.98 -7.50 -18.14
N ILE A 203 5.11 -7.61 -17.47
CA ILE A 203 6.25 -6.70 -17.59
C ILE A 203 7.48 -7.52 -17.93
N ALA A 204 8.24 -7.07 -18.91
CA ALA A 204 9.52 -7.65 -19.25
C ALA A 204 10.53 -6.53 -19.52
N VAL A 205 11.79 -6.81 -19.25
CA VAL A 205 12.92 -5.94 -19.61
C VAL A 205 14.01 -6.79 -20.22
N SER A 206 14.48 -6.40 -21.40
CA SER A 206 15.60 -7.08 -22.05
C SER A 206 16.55 -6.08 -22.71
N LYS A 207 17.77 -6.54 -23.01
CA LYS A 207 18.77 -5.74 -23.72
C LYS A 207 18.35 -5.41 -25.16
N ASP A 208 17.56 -6.29 -25.78
CA ASP A 208 17.22 -6.18 -27.20
C ASP A 208 15.96 -5.33 -27.43
N TYR A 209 14.99 -5.40 -26.52
CA TYR A 209 13.68 -4.76 -26.67
C TYR A 209 13.40 -3.67 -25.62
N GLY A 210 14.27 -3.54 -24.61
CA GLY A 210 14.05 -2.60 -23.51
C GLY A 210 12.85 -2.98 -22.66
N PHE A 211 12.11 -1.98 -22.21
CA PHE A 211 10.90 -2.16 -21.38
C PHE A 211 9.70 -2.58 -22.23
N GLN A 212 9.02 -3.63 -21.82
CA GLN A 212 7.80 -4.13 -22.45
C GLN A 212 6.66 -4.23 -21.43
N LEU A 213 5.51 -3.75 -21.82
CA LEU A 213 4.22 -3.94 -21.12
C LEU A 213 3.31 -4.76 -22.03
N ASN A 214 2.81 -5.91 -21.51
CA ASN A 214 1.95 -6.82 -22.26
C ASN A 214 2.57 -7.25 -23.62
N GLY A 215 3.88 -7.50 -23.64
CA GLY A 215 4.63 -7.89 -24.83
C GLY A 215 4.92 -6.74 -25.83
N VAL A 216 4.47 -5.51 -25.54
CA VAL A 216 4.69 -4.36 -26.41
C VAL A 216 5.82 -3.51 -25.87
N THR A 217 6.87 -3.33 -26.67
CA THR A 217 7.99 -2.42 -26.37
C THR A 217 7.50 -0.97 -26.33
N ARG A 218 7.84 -0.25 -25.26
CA ARG A 218 7.49 1.16 -25.13
C ARG A 218 8.53 1.95 -24.34
N LYS A 219 8.60 3.24 -24.64
CA LYS A 219 9.36 4.21 -23.84
C LYS A 219 8.47 4.77 -22.75
N LEU A 220 9.01 4.94 -21.56
CA LEU A 220 8.33 5.65 -20.47
C LEU A 220 8.45 7.16 -20.74
N LYS A 221 7.32 7.83 -20.94
CA LYS A 221 7.23 9.28 -21.10
C LYS A 221 6.72 9.86 -19.81
N GLY A 222 7.60 10.45 -19.01
CA GLY A 222 7.18 10.81 -17.67
C GLY A 222 7.92 11.97 -17.05
N VAL A 223 7.50 12.33 -15.87
CA VAL A 223 8.04 13.37 -15.02
C VAL A 223 8.30 12.86 -13.62
N CYS A 224 9.18 13.54 -12.89
CA CYS A 224 9.33 13.36 -11.47
C CYS A 224 8.25 14.19 -10.74
N LEU A 225 7.54 13.58 -9.83
CA LEU A 225 6.61 14.25 -8.93
C LEU A 225 7.10 14.12 -7.50
N HIS A 226 7.27 15.25 -6.85
CA HIS A 226 7.38 15.28 -5.39
C HIS A 226 5.97 15.21 -4.78
N HIS A 227 5.87 14.99 -3.49
CA HIS A 227 4.60 14.76 -2.78
C HIS A 227 3.80 16.05 -2.48
N ASP A 228 4.09 17.14 -3.13
CA ASP A 228 3.38 18.40 -2.97
C ASP A 228 2.22 18.58 -3.97
N LEU A 229 1.22 19.34 -3.55
CA LEU A 229 0.01 19.64 -4.30
C LEU A 229 -0.20 21.16 -4.44
N GLY A 230 0.89 21.93 -4.65
CA GLY A 230 0.86 23.37 -4.80
C GLY A 230 0.41 24.07 -3.52
N PRO A 231 -0.69 24.87 -3.54
CA PRO A 231 -1.12 25.62 -2.36
C PRO A 231 -1.58 24.75 -1.19
N LEU A 232 -1.82 23.46 -1.41
CA LEU A 232 -2.13 22.51 -0.33
C LEU A 232 -0.87 21.96 0.37
N GLY A 233 0.32 22.27 -0.15
CA GLY A 233 1.57 21.72 0.35
C GLY A 233 1.60 20.20 0.25
N ALA A 234 2.06 19.54 1.30
CA ALA A 234 2.13 18.07 1.35
C ALA A 234 0.81 17.41 1.78
N ALA A 235 -0.19 18.16 2.23
CA ALA A 235 -1.47 17.60 2.67
C ALA A 235 -2.17 16.86 1.52
N GLU A 236 -2.42 15.57 1.73
CA GLU A 236 -2.96 14.73 0.68
C GLU A 236 -4.44 15.04 0.42
N ASN A 237 -4.76 15.25 -0.85
CA ASN A 237 -6.12 15.55 -1.30
C ASN A 237 -6.44 14.79 -2.60
N LYS A 238 -7.48 13.95 -2.55
CA LYS A 238 -7.85 13.08 -3.67
C LYS A 238 -8.17 13.84 -4.97
N ALA A 239 -8.92 14.94 -4.86
CA ALA A 239 -9.28 15.72 -6.05
C ALA A 239 -8.06 16.40 -6.68
N ALA A 240 -7.14 16.92 -5.86
CA ALA A 240 -5.91 17.53 -6.32
C ALA A 240 -4.98 16.50 -6.99
N LEU A 241 -4.84 15.31 -6.41
CA LEU A 241 -4.08 14.20 -7.01
C LEU A 241 -4.68 13.76 -8.36
N ILE A 242 -6.01 13.58 -8.42
CA ILE A 242 -6.69 13.24 -9.68
C ILE A 242 -6.42 14.32 -10.74
N ARG A 243 -6.53 15.60 -10.36
CA ARG A 243 -6.25 16.72 -11.27
C ARG A 243 -4.80 16.68 -11.75
N GLN A 244 -3.83 16.48 -10.84
CA GLN A 244 -2.41 16.41 -11.16
C GLN A 244 -2.13 15.29 -12.17
N ILE A 245 -2.58 14.06 -11.92
CA ILE A 245 -2.35 12.92 -12.82
C ILE A 245 -3.05 13.14 -14.18
N LYS A 246 -4.26 13.70 -14.21
CA LYS A 246 -4.94 14.04 -15.47
C LYS A 246 -4.17 15.06 -16.27
N MET A 247 -3.62 16.11 -15.64
CA MET A 247 -2.78 17.10 -16.32
C MET A 247 -1.52 16.47 -16.91
N MET A 248 -0.85 15.56 -16.18
CA MET A 248 0.30 14.83 -16.71
C MET A 248 -0.08 14.01 -17.95
N LYS A 249 -1.21 13.32 -17.93
CA LYS A 249 -1.72 12.59 -19.09
C LYS A 249 -2.01 13.52 -20.28
N GLN A 250 -2.61 14.68 -20.04
CA GLN A 250 -2.86 15.70 -21.09
C GLN A 250 -1.58 16.24 -21.70
N MET A 251 -0.48 16.32 -20.96
CA MET A 251 0.86 16.65 -21.46
C MET A 251 1.49 15.53 -22.30
N GLY A 252 0.88 14.35 -22.38
CA GLY A 252 1.41 13.18 -23.06
C GLY A 252 2.26 12.25 -22.19
N CYS A 253 2.25 12.43 -20.85
CA CYS A 253 2.91 11.51 -19.94
C CYS A 253 2.10 10.21 -19.81
N ASP A 254 2.81 9.08 -19.77
CA ASP A 254 2.27 7.76 -19.42
C ASP A 254 2.93 7.15 -18.18
N ALA A 255 3.90 7.88 -17.60
CA ALA A 255 4.62 7.46 -16.41
C ALA A 255 4.93 8.63 -15.48
N ILE A 256 5.09 8.33 -14.18
CA ILE A 256 5.65 9.22 -13.17
C ILE A 256 6.73 8.49 -12.39
N ARG A 257 7.67 9.25 -11.85
CA ARG A 257 8.62 8.80 -10.83
C ARG A 257 8.28 9.50 -9.52
N THR A 258 8.08 8.72 -8.45
CA THR A 258 7.76 9.27 -7.12
C THR A 258 9.05 9.74 -6.43
N ALA A 259 9.56 10.86 -6.90
CA ALA A 259 10.83 11.43 -6.45
C ALA A 259 10.68 12.09 -5.06
N HIS A 260 11.42 11.69 -4.04
CA HIS A 260 12.32 10.53 -4.05
C HIS A 260 11.98 9.62 -2.87
N ASN A 261 10.71 9.26 -2.73
CA ASN A 261 10.18 8.63 -1.53
C ASN A 261 9.02 7.70 -1.84
N MET A 262 8.66 6.86 -0.86
CA MET A 262 7.48 6.01 -0.94
C MET A 262 6.23 6.82 -1.29
N PRO A 263 5.52 6.47 -2.38
CA PRO A 263 4.25 7.09 -2.74
C PRO A 263 3.16 6.78 -1.71
N SER A 264 2.11 7.58 -1.70
CA SER A 264 0.93 7.28 -0.90
C SER A 264 0.04 6.23 -1.57
N THR A 265 -0.76 5.54 -0.77
CA THR A 265 -1.77 4.60 -1.25
C THR A 265 -2.76 5.26 -2.20
N MET A 266 -3.24 6.46 -1.84
CA MET A 266 -4.18 7.22 -2.66
C MET A 266 -3.60 7.58 -4.03
N GLN A 267 -2.34 7.99 -4.09
CA GLN A 267 -1.66 8.28 -5.35
C GLN A 267 -1.57 7.03 -6.24
N MET A 268 -1.23 5.87 -5.65
CA MET A 268 -1.14 4.62 -6.40
C MET A 268 -2.50 4.16 -6.91
N GLU A 269 -3.55 4.22 -6.10
CA GLU A 269 -4.92 3.89 -6.53
C GLU A 269 -5.41 4.78 -7.69
N ILE A 270 -5.04 6.06 -7.67
CA ILE A 270 -5.35 7.01 -8.75
C ILE A 270 -4.56 6.64 -10.01
N CYS A 271 -3.27 6.33 -9.90
CA CYS A 271 -2.45 5.87 -11.02
C CYS A 271 -2.98 4.57 -11.62
N ASP A 272 -3.40 3.60 -10.79
CA ASP A 272 -4.03 2.37 -11.24
C ASP A 272 -5.28 2.63 -12.07
N SER A 273 -6.16 3.50 -11.57
CA SER A 273 -7.48 3.75 -12.17
C SER A 273 -7.43 4.67 -13.39
N LEU A 274 -6.48 5.59 -13.45
CA LEU A 274 -6.30 6.52 -14.57
C LEU A 274 -5.29 6.03 -15.62
N GLY A 275 -4.56 4.95 -15.35
CA GLY A 275 -3.56 4.42 -16.28
C GLY A 275 -2.30 5.29 -16.33
N MET A 276 -1.61 5.43 -15.20
CA MET A 276 -0.32 6.09 -15.11
C MET A 276 0.71 5.09 -14.58
N MET A 277 1.72 4.76 -15.36
CA MET A 277 2.81 3.89 -14.87
C MET A 277 3.64 4.61 -13.81
N VAL A 278 4.19 3.87 -12.88
CA VAL A 278 4.92 4.42 -11.74
C VAL A 278 6.28 3.74 -11.60
N MET A 279 7.32 4.55 -11.49
CA MET A 279 8.60 4.18 -10.90
C MET A 279 8.54 4.60 -9.43
N ALA A 280 8.34 3.63 -8.53
CA ALA A 280 8.22 3.88 -7.10
C ALA A 280 9.60 3.91 -6.45
N GLU A 281 9.86 4.98 -5.67
CA GLU A 281 11.14 5.14 -4.98
C GLU A 281 11.01 4.94 -3.47
N SER A 282 12.13 4.58 -2.83
CA SER A 282 12.20 4.36 -1.38
C SER A 282 12.59 5.64 -0.63
N PHE A 283 13.80 6.13 -0.81
CA PHE A 283 14.32 7.31 -0.09
C PHE A 283 15.39 8.07 -0.89
N ASP A 284 15.44 9.39 -0.68
CA ASP A 284 16.32 10.32 -1.38
C ASP A 284 17.80 10.10 -1.09
N MET A 285 18.14 9.75 0.13
CA MET A 285 19.52 9.57 0.55
C MET A 285 19.71 8.24 1.27
N TRP A 286 20.91 7.70 1.13
CA TRP A 286 21.30 6.41 1.69
C TRP A 286 22.29 6.61 2.85
N ILE A 287 23.45 5.96 2.77
CA ILE A 287 24.50 6.05 3.82
C ILE A 287 25.10 7.46 3.89
N TYR A 288 25.30 8.09 2.73
CA TYR A 288 25.88 9.43 2.66
C TYR A 288 24.80 10.51 2.76
N PRO A 289 24.92 11.44 3.72
CA PRO A 289 23.94 12.49 3.90
C PRO A 289 23.98 13.49 2.74
N LYS A 290 22.80 13.92 2.30
CA LYS A 290 22.61 15.03 1.35
C LYS A 290 22.17 16.31 2.07
N CYS A 291 21.79 16.21 3.33
CA CYS A 291 21.48 17.30 4.26
C CYS A 291 21.75 16.87 5.70
N LYS A 292 21.88 17.85 6.58
CA LYS A 292 22.37 17.68 7.96
C LYS A 292 21.55 16.70 8.79
N ASN A 293 20.24 16.80 8.72
CA ASN A 293 19.31 16.01 9.53
C ASN A 293 18.51 14.98 8.71
N GLY A 294 19.02 14.58 7.54
CA GLY A 294 18.35 13.69 6.63
C GLY A 294 18.35 12.22 7.05
N TYR A 295 17.75 11.40 6.22
CA TYR A 295 17.51 9.97 6.47
C TYR A 295 18.79 9.14 6.66
N ALA A 296 19.93 9.60 6.18
CA ALA A 296 21.21 8.90 6.34
C ALA A 296 21.51 8.50 7.79
N LYS A 297 21.03 9.27 8.78
CA LYS A 297 21.16 8.95 10.21
C LYS A 297 20.46 7.64 10.59
N PHE A 298 19.36 7.31 9.90
CA PHE A 298 18.51 6.18 10.19
C PHE A 298 18.73 5.01 9.24
N PHE A 299 19.45 5.24 8.13
CA PHE A 299 19.57 4.29 7.03
C PHE A 299 19.96 2.88 7.48
N LYS A 300 21.03 2.79 8.29
CA LYS A 300 21.57 1.49 8.73
C LYS A 300 20.57 0.66 9.56
N GLU A 301 19.72 1.32 10.34
CA GLU A 301 18.76 0.64 11.22
C GLU A 301 17.41 0.41 10.53
N TRP A 302 16.99 1.33 9.64
CA TRP A 302 15.61 1.41 9.16
C TRP A 302 15.42 1.04 7.70
N SER A 303 16.46 1.05 6.87
CA SER A 303 16.32 0.87 5.42
C SER A 303 15.62 -0.44 5.03
N ASP A 304 15.95 -1.56 5.66
CA ASP A 304 15.33 -2.84 5.39
C ASP A 304 13.83 -2.85 5.75
N LYS A 305 13.47 -2.21 6.86
CA LYS A 305 12.08 -2.06 7.30
C LYS A 305 11.30 -1.19 6.32
N ASP A 306 11.89 -0.08 5.89
CA ASP A 306 11.27 0.88 4.99
C ASP A 306 11.07 0.29 3.58
N ILE A 307 12.07 -0.39 3.02
CA ILE A 307 11.95 -1.08 1.73
C ILE A 307 10.94 -2.23 1.81
N THR A 308 10.95 -2.99 2.90
CA THR A 308 9.98 -4.07 3.12
C THR A 308 8.55 -3.54 3.12
N ASN A 309 8.31 -2.44 3.84
CA ASN A 309 7.00 -1.81 3.87
C ASN A 309 6.60 -1.24 2.51
N LEU A 310 7.52 -0.57 1.80
CA LEU A 310 7.27 -0.06 0.45
C LEU A 310 6.77 -1.18 -0.47
N VAL A 311 7.50 -2.28 -0.53
CA VAL A 311 7.17 -3.38 -1.44
C VAL A 311 5.89 -4.10 -1.00
N LYS A 312 5.79 -4.51 0.26
CA LYS A 312 4.63 -5.25 0.76
C LYS A 312 3.33 -4.45 0.64
N HIS A 313 3.39 -3.15 0.91
CA HIS A 313 2.22 -2.29 0.87
C HIS A 313 1.74 -2.01 -0.55
N HIS A 314 2.67 -1.84 -1.50
CA HIS A 314 2.34 -1.38 -2.85
C HIS A 314 2.44 -2.42 -3.96
N ARG A 315 2.93 -3.64 -3.71
CA ARG A 315 3.19 -4.65 -4.76
C ARG A 315 1.96 -5.12 -5.55
N ASN A 316 0.76 -4.82 -5.06
CA ASN A 316 -0.49 -5.18 -5.75
C ASN A 316 -0.99 -4.10 -6.73
N HIS A 317 -0.35 -2.93 -6.77
CA HIS A 317 -0.70 -1.86 -7.69
C HIS A 317 -0.19 -2.15 -9.10
N PRO A 318 -1.07 -2.33 -10.11
CA PRO A 318 -0.62 -2.63 -11.48
C PRO A 318 0.12 -1.47 -12.13
N SER A 319 -0.07 -0.24 -11.66
CA SER A 319 0.64 0.94 -12.14
C SER A 319 2.13 0.91 -11.84
N ILE A 320 2.57 0.27 -10.77
CA ILE A 320 4.00 0.18 -10.44
C ILE A 320 4.67 -0.80 -11.41
N VAL A 321 5.57 -0.27 -12.23
CA VAL A 321 6.30 -1.02 -13.24
C VAL A 321 7.80 -1.12 -12.93
N MET A 322 8.27 -0.36 -11.96
CA MET A 322 9.67 -0.33 -11.54
C MET A 322 9.79 0.15 -10.08
N TRP A 323 10.75 -0.42 -9.36
CA TRP A 323 11.16 -0.04 -8.01
C TRP A 323 12.57 0.54 -8.00
#